data_bb5332b775d87d9c297066c74d45514d
#
_entry.id   bb5332b775d87d9c297066c74d45514d
#
_cell.length_a   1.000
_cell.length_b   1.000
_cell.length_c   1.000
_cell.angle_alpha   90.00
_cell.angle_beta   90.00
_cell.angle_gamma   90.00
#
_symmetry.space_group_name_H-M   'P 1'
#
loop_
_entity.id
_entity.type
_entity.pdbx_description
1 polymer ?
#
loop_
_entity_poly.entity_id
_entity_poly.type
_entity_poly.pdbx_seq_one_letter_code
_entity_poly.pdbx_strand_id
1 'polypeptide(L)'
;CLEMLHFHSGSQVTAIRAHKDAFREASHIYTELHKLGAPMGLLDVGGGLGVDYDGSQTNFHSSMNYTTQEYAYDVVSAIRDICDEKAVPHPDIVTEAGRALVSHASVLIFDVLSVDGARTSPQPTQPGADDPKVLQQLFEVFGSISARNVQESYNDVLQLKEEATTAFALG
;
A
#
# COMPACT_ATOMS: atom_id res chain seq x y z
N CYS A 1 -19.09 6.72 -27.63
CA CYS A 1 -17.73 6.40 -28.10
C CYS A 1 -16.87 6.09 -26.87
N LEU A 2 -16.05 5.05 -26.89
CA LEU A 2 -15.16 4.68 -25.78
C LEU A 2 -13.76 5.20 -26.10
N GLU A 3 -13.33 6.27 -25.40
CA GLU A 3 -12.08 6.99 -25.69
C GLU A 3 -11.08 6.94 -24.53
N MET A 4 -11.57 6.68 -23.32
CA MET A 4 -10.78 6.66 -22.10
C MET A 4 -11.04 5.39 -21.28
N LEU A 5 -9.99 4.81 -20.77
CA LEU A 5 -10.05 3.79 -19.70
C LEU A 5 -9.65 4.45 -18.38
N HIS A 6 -10.43 4.24 -17.34
CA HIS A 6 -10.15 4.71 -15.98
C HIS A 6 -10.10 3.54 -15.00
N PHE A 7 -9.20 3.63 -14.03
CA PHE A 7 -9.21 2.77 -12.86
C PHE A 7 -8.73 3.54 -11.63
N HIS A 8 -9.00 3.00 -10.45
CA HIS A 8 -8.59 3.58 -9.17
C HIS A 8 -8.08 2.49 -8.24
N SER A 9 -6.81 2.56 -7.85
CA SER A 9 -6.16 1.51 -7.05
C SER A 9 -6.45 1.60 -5.56
N GLY A 10 -7.14 2.63 -5.10
CA GLY A 10 -7.46 2.85 -3.69
C GLY A 10 -6.97 4.21 -3.19
N SER A 11 -7.02 4.42 -1.88
CA SER A 11 -6.58 5.66 -1.22
C SER A 11 -5.36 5.36 -0.35
N GLN A 12 -4.36 6.27 -0.35
CA GLN A 12 -3.13 6.11 0.43
C GLN A 12 -2.50 4.72 0.19
N VAL A 13 -2.22 4.42 -1.07
CA VAL A 13 -1.55 3.16 -1.44
C VAL A 13 -0.09 3.24 -1.02
N THR A 14 0.29 2.46 -0.03
CA THR A 14 1.60 2.58 0.63
C THR A 14 2.71 1.80 -0.08
N ALA A 15 2.35 0.80 -0.89
CA ALA A 15 3.30 -0.08 -1.57
C ALA A 15 3.27 0.14 -3.08
N ILE A 16 4.40 0.50 -3.67
CA ILE A 16 4.56 0.70 -5.12
C ILE A 16 4.14 -0.51 -5.94
N ARG A 17 4.30 -1.72 -5.40
CA ARG A 17 3.94 -2.96 -6.10
C ARG A 17 2.46 -3.00 -6.50
N ALA A 18 1.56 -2.53 -5.62
CA ALA A 18 0.14 -2.51 -5.92
C ALA A 18 -0.18 -1.61 -7.13
N HIS A 19 0.52 -0.48 -7.24
CA HIS A 19 0.43 0.38 -8.41
C HIS A 19 0.96 -0.30 -9.68
N LYS A 20 2.14 -0.92 -9.61
CA LYS A 20 2.75 -1.62 -10.77
C LYS A 20 1.85 -2.70 -11.34
N ASP A 21 1.23 -3.49 -10.47
CA ASP A 21 0.31 -4.54 -10.89
C ASP A 21 -0.93 -3.95 -11.58
N ALA A 22 -1.52 -2.88 -11.03
CA ALA A 22 -2.66 -2.19 -11.61
C ALA A 22 -2.33 -1.51 -12.96
N PHE A 23 -1.16 -0.87 -13.08
CA PHE A 23 -0.73 -0.25 -14.34
C PHE A 23 -0.58 -1.27 -15.44
N ARG A 24 0.00 -2.42 -15.15
CA ARG A 24 0.17 -3.50 -16.12
C ARG A 24 -1.18 -4.04 -16.60
N GLU A 25 -2.08 -4.34 -15.68
CA GLU A 25 -3.42 -4.84 -16.00
C GLU A 25 -4.20 -3.84 -16.87
N ALA A 26 -4.24 -2.57 -16.45
CA ALA A 26 -4.93 -1.52 -17.19
C ALA A 26 -4.35 -1.30 -18.58
N SER A 27 -3.03 -1.37 -18.73
CA SER A 27 -2.37 -1.24 -20.05
C SER A 27 -2.75 -2.40 -20.99
N HIS A 28 -2.86 -3.61 -20.48
CA HIS A 28 -3.35 -4.73 -21.28
C HIS A 28 -4.80 -4.53 -21.73
N ILE A 29 -5.68 -4.11 -20.81
CA ILE A 29 -7.08 -3.82 -21.14
C ILE A 29 -7.17 -2.70 -22.19
N TYR A 30 -6.40 -1.61 -22.03
CA TYR A 30 -6.34 -0.50 -22.97
C TYR A 30 -5.97 -0.98 -24.38
N THR A 31 -4.91 -1.79 -24.49
CA THR A 31 -4.45 -2.28 -25.79
C THR A 31 -5.45 -3.23 -26.44
N GLU A 32 -6.12 -4.06 -25.68
CA GLU A 32 -7.17 -4.96 -26.21
C GLU A 32 -8.41 -4.17 -26.68
N LEU A 33 -8.85 -3.16 -25.93
CA LEU A 33 -9.94 -2.27 -26.36
C LEU A 33 -9.60 -1.54 -27.66
N HIS A 34 -8.36 -1.04 -27.79
CA HIS A 34 -7.91 -0.40 -29.04
C HIS A 34 -7.94 -1.38 -30.21
N LYS A 35 -7.49 -2.62 -30.04
CA LYS A 35 -7.52 -3.66 -31.09
C LYS A 35 -8.93 -4.06 -31.49
N LEU A 36 -9.89 -3.99 -30.57
CA LEU A 36 -11.32 -4.19 -30.86
C LEU A 36 -11.95 -3.02 -31.63
N GLY A 37 -11.19 -1.98 -31.95
CA GLY A 37 -11.62 -0.84 -32.75
C GLY A 37 -12.19 0.32 -31.94
N ALA A 38 -12.03 0.33 -30.61
CA ALA A 38 -12.36 1.50 -29.82
C ALA A 38 -11.33 2.62 -30.08
N PRO A 39 -11.76 3.88 -30.29
CA PRO A 39 -10.85 5.00 -30.52
C PRO A 39 -10.20 5.45 -29.19
N MET A 40 -9.49 4.52 -28.56
CA MET A 40 -8.79 4.74 -27.30
C MET A 40 -7.65 5.75 -27.50
N GLY A 41 -7.60 6.78 -26.64
CA GLY A 41 -6.54 7.79 -26.67
C GLY A 41 -6.12 8.26 -25.28
N LEU A 42 -6.90 7.94 -24.24
CA LEU A 42 -6.67 8.37 -22.86
C LEU A 42 -6.62 7.17 -21.92
N LEU A 43 -5.68 7.20 -20.98
CA LEU A 43 -5.62 6.26 -19.86
C LEU A 43 -5.53 7.05 -18.55
N ASP A 44 -6.61 7.07 -17.80
CA ASP A 44 -6.65 7.68 -16.48
C ASP A 44 -6.27 6.61 -15.43
N VAL A 45 -5.09 6.77 -14.86
CA VAL A 45 -4.54 5.86 -13.85
C VAL A 45 -5.09 6.15 -12.45
N GLY A 46 -6.06 7.05 -12.35
CA GLY A 46 -6.76 7.39 -11.12
C GLY A 46 -5.87 8.05 -10.08
N GLY A 47 -6.28 7.89 -8.83
CA GLY A 47 -5.57 8.38 -7.67
C GLY A 47 -4.93 7.28 -6.85
N GLY A 48 -4.75 7.57 -5.57
CA GLY A 48 -4.20 6.62 -4.61
C GLY A 48 -2.74 6.81 -4.29
N LEU A 49 -2.04 7.73 -4.97
CA LEU A 49 -0.66 8.08 -4.65
C LEU A 49 -0.54 8.39 -3.15
N GLY A 50 0.32 7.63 -2.46
CA GLY A 50 0.54 7.76 -1.02
C GLY A 50 1.24 9.06 -0.64
N VAL A 51 1.13 9.41 0.63
CA VAL A 51 1.88 10.51 1.26
C VAL A 51 2.60 9.94 2.47
N ASP A 52 3.86 10.28 2.60
CA ASP A 52 4.69 9.89 3.74
C ASP A 52 4.46 10.89 4.89
N TYR A 53 3.41 10.67 5.69
CA TYR A 53 3.04 11.56 6.79
C TYR A 53 3.96 11.44 8.00
N ASP A 54 4.53 10.27 8.24
CA ASP A 54 5.38 9.98 9.40
C ASP A 54 6.89 10.02 9.10
N GLY A 55 7.27 10.17 7.84
CA GLY A 55 8.66 10.25 7.40
C GLY A 55 9.41 8.92 7.41
N SER A 56 8.72 7.80 7.61
CA SER A 56 9.37 6.48 7.73
C SER A 56 9.79 5.86 6.40
N GLN A 57 9.20 6.30 5.29
CA GLN A 57 9.40 5.75 3.94
C GLN A 57 9.19 4.22 3.89
N THR A 58 8.13 3.77 4.54
CA THR A 58 7.76 2.36 4.63
C THR A 58 6.39 2.11 3.99
N ASN A 59 5.97 0.84 3.92
CA ASN A 59 4.62 0.48 3.52
C ASN A 59 3.58 0.61 4.65
N PHE A 60 3.90 1.31 5.74
CA PHE A 60 2.97 1.57 6.83
C PHE A 60 1.84 2.50 6.38
N HIS A 61 0.66 2.40 7.00
CA HIS A 61 -0.55 3.11 6.56
C HIS A 61 -0.44 4.64 6.55
N SER A 62 0.48 5.23 7.32
CA SER A 62 0.79 6.67 7.34
C SER A 62 2.00 7.05 6.51
N SER A 63 2.51 6.13 5.69
CA SER A 63 3.71 6.33 4.88
C SER A 63 3.53 5.77 3.47
N MET A 64 4.60 5.80 2.68
CA MET A 64 4.72 5.10 1.41
C MET A 64 6.17 4.68 1.18
N ASN A 65 6.39 3.55 0.51
CA ASN A 65 7.72 3.00 0.26
C ASN A 65 8.30 3.37 -1.11
N TYR A 66 7.83 4.47 -1.71
CA TYR A 66 8.26 4.93 -3.04
C TYR A 66 8.22 6.46 -3.13
N THR A 67 8.89 7.00 -4.11
CA THR A 67 8.88 8.43 -4.43
C THR A 67 7.88 8.74 -5.55
N THR A 68 7.45 10.01 -5.65
CA THR A 68 6.65 10.48 -6.81
C THR A 68 7.35 10.25 -8.14
N GLN A 69 8.69 10.39 -8.18
CA GLN A 69 9.48 10.15 -9.38
C GLN A 69 9.46 8.66 -9.78
N GLU A 70 9.54 7.77 -8.81
CA GLU A 70 9.44 6.32 -9.02
C GLU A 70 8.06 5.92 -9.54
N TYR A 71 7.00 6.45 -8.91
CA TYR A 71 5.64 6.27 -9.38
C TYR A 71 5.47 6.72 -10.83
N ALA A 72 5.92 7.94 -11.17
CA ALA A 72 5.82 8.47 -12.53
C ALA A 72 6.58 7.61 -13.54
N TYR A 73 7.78 7.16 -13.19
CA TYR A 73 8.57 6.26 -14.04
C TYR A 73 7.85 4.93 -14.27
N ASP A 74 7.29 4.33 -13.23
CA ASP A 74 6.60 3.05 -13.31
C ASP A 74 5.32 3.11 -14.15
N VAL A 75 4.53 4.20 -14.00
CA VAL A 75 3.35 4.45 -14.85
C VAL A 75 3.74 4.51 -16.32
N VAL A 76 4.68 5.40 -16.65
CA VAL A 76 5.07 5.63 -18.05
C VAL A 76 5.71 4.38 -18.65
N SER A 77 6.59 3.70 -17.90
CA SER A 77 7.27 2.50 -18.41
C SER A 77 6.29 1.35 -18.65
N ALA A 78 5.37 1.10 -17.72
CA ALA A 78 4.41 0.00 -17.88
C ALA A 78 3.49 0.20 -19.10
N ILE A 79 3.00 1.42 -19.30
CA ILE A 79 2.13 1.76 -20.44
C ILE A 79 2.91 1.67 -21.75
N ARG A 80 4.09 2.30 -21.82
CA ARG A 80 4.95 2.28 -22.99
C ARG A 80 5.29 0.87 -23.43
N ASP A 81 5.83 0.07 -22.51
CA ASP A 81 6.36 -1.27 -22.82
C ASP A 81 5.26 -2.20 -23.36
N ILE A 82 4.04 -2.11 -22.82
CA ILE A 82 2.90 -2.91 -23.30
C ILE A 82 2.35 -2.37 -24.63
N CYS A 83 2.26 -1.05 -24.81
CA CYS A 83 1.83 -0.46 -26.05
C CYS A 83 2.80 -0.78 -27.19
N ASP A 84 4.12 -0.70 -26.93
CA ASP A 84 5.16 -1.04 -27.92
C ASP A 84 5.09 -2.53 -28.27
N GLU A 85 4.99 -3.42 -27.27
CA GLU A 85 4.84 -4.87 -27.51
C GLU A 85 3.62 -5.20 -28.37
N LYS A 86 2.49 -4.51 -28.15
CA LYS A 86 1.23 -4.76 -28.86
C LYS A 86 1.07 -3.94 -30.13
N ALA A 87 2.02 -3.07 -30.47
CA ALA A 87 1.98 -2.11 -31.59
C ALA A 87 0.71 -1.24 -31.58
N VAL A 88 0.36 -0.71 -30.40
CA VAL A 88 -0.77 0.20 -30.17
C VAL A 88 -0.22 1.59 -29.85
N PRO A 89 -0.83 2.68 -30.34
CA PRO A 89 -0.43 4.04 -29.99
C PRO A 89 -0.46 4.28 -28.47
N HIS A 90 0.52 5.03 -27.96
CA HIS A 90 0.56 5.42 -26.56
C HIS A 90 -0.61 6.35 -26.22
N PRO A 91 -1.29 6.18 -25.08
CA PRO A 91 -2.31 7.12 -24.63
C PRO A 91 -1.70 8.38 -24.03
N ASP A 92 -2.49 9.44 -23.97
CA ASP A 92 -2.27 10.51 -23.01
C ASP A 92 -2.65 9.99 -21.61
N ILE A 93 -1.79 10.27 -20.62
CA ILE A 93 -1.96 9.78 -19.27
C ILE A 93 -2.61 10.85 -18.38
N VAL A 94 -3.69 10.50 -17.73
CA VAL A 94 -4.37 11.32 -16.72
C VAL A 94 -4.14 10.74 -15.34
N THR A 95 -3.97 11.58 -14.33
CA THR A 95 -3.86 11.16 -12.92
C THR A 95 -4.75 12.00 -12.02
N GLU A 96 -5.28 11.39 -10.97
CA GLU A 96 -6.16 12.02 -9.97
C GLU A 96 -5.47 12.08 -8.59
N ALA A 97 -4.19 12.36 -8.55
CA ALA A 97 -3.35 12.34 -7.34
C ALA A 97 -3.58 13.55 -6.40
N GLY A 98 -4.85 13.90 -6.13
CA GLY A 98 -5.23 15.09 -5.35
C GLY A 98 -4.59 15.14 -3.97
N ARG A 99 -4.64 14.04 -3.21
CA ARG A 99 -4.02 13.96 -1.88
C ARG A 99 -2.54 14.33 -1.93
N ALA A 100 -1.78 13.74 -2.82
CA ALA A 100 -0.34 13.99 -2.93
C ALA A 100 -0.01 15.45 -3.28
N LEU A 101 -0.88 16.12 -4.05
CA LEU A 101 -0.70 17.52 -4.43
C LEU A 101 -0.99 18.50 -3.27
N VAL A 102 -1.97 18.19 -2.42
CA VAL A 102 -2.47 19.17 -1.43
C VAL A 102 -2.24 18.77 0.03
N SER A 103 -1.72 17.58 0.31
CA SER A 103 -1.55 17.06 1.67
C SER A 103 -0.72 17.97 2.58
N HIS A 104 0.25 18.68 2.01
CA HIS A 104 1.13 19.60 2.76
C HIS A 104 0.65 21.06 2.73
N ALA A 105 -0.54 21.34 2.20
CA ALA A 105 -1.09 22.70 2.13
C ALA A 105 -1.52 23.25 3.49
N SER A 106 -1.74 22.37 4.49
CA SER A 106 -2.08 22.78 5.85
C SER A 106 -1.41 21.87 6.87
N VAL A 107 -1.10 22.44 8.05
CA VAL A 107 -0.51 21.74 9.20
C VAL A 107 -1.38 22.02 10.43
N LEU A 108 -1.72 20.96 11.17
CA LEU A 108 -2.36 21.07 12.48
C LEU A 108 -1.27 20.98 13.57
N ILE A 109 -1.18 21.98 14.41
CA ILE A 109 -0.29 22.02 15.57
C ILE A 109 -1.15 21.97 16.82
N PHE A 110 -0.88 21.04 17.73
CA PHE A 110 -1.61 20.89 18.98
C PHE A 110 -0.69 20.36 20.08
N ASP A 111 -1.05 20.66 21.34
CA ASP A 111 -0.39 20.08 22.50
C ASP A 111 -1.01 18.75 22.87
N VAL A 112 -0.19 17.82 23.40
CA VAL A 112 -0.69 16.58 23.97
C VAL A 112 -1.32 16.87 25.32
N LEU A 113 -2.64 16.78 25.44
CA LEU A 113 -3.37 17.06 26.67
C LEU A 113 -3.30 15.89 27.67
N SER A 114 -3.28 14.67 27.17
CA SER A 114 -3.14 13.46 27.98
C SER A 114 -2.60 12.31 27.13
N VAL A 115 -1.92 11.41 27.77
CA VAL A 115 -1.54 10.12 27.16
C VAL A 115 -2.23 9.05 27.99
N ASP A 116 -3.16 8.34 27.37
CA ASP A 116 -3.65 7.08 27.93
C ASP A 116 -2.48 6.10 27.83
N GLY A 117 -1.66 6.10 28.87
CA GLY A 117 -0.62 5.09 29.02
C GLY A 117 -1.29 3.73 28.99
N ALA A 118 -0.83 2.83 28.13
CA ALA A 118 -1.11 1.44 28.35
C ALA A 118 -0.80 1.18 29.84
N ARG A 119 -1.84 0.91 30.64
CA ARG A 119 -1.63 0.44 32.01
C ARG A 119 -0.57 -0.60 31.88
N THR A 120 0.47 -0.52 32.71
CA THR A 120 1.50 -1.55 32.78
C THR A 120 0.77 -2.87 32.96
N SER A 121 0.46 -3.50 31.83
CA SER A 121 -0.13 -4.84 31.84
C SER A 121 0.87 -5.72 32.57
N PRO A 122 0.40 -6.61 33.45
CA PRO A 122 1.32 -7.56 34.04
C PRO A 122 2.12 -8.21 32.89
N GLN A 123 3.39 -8.45 33.14
CA GLN A 123 4.26 -9.13 32.19
C GLN A 123 3.54 -10.38 31.65
N PRO A 124 3.52 -10.63 30.37
CA PRO A 124 2.86 -11.79 29.81
C PRO A 124 3.47 -13.05 30.41
N THR A 125 2.60 -13.99 30.81
CA THR A 125 3.04 -15.29 31.31
C THR A 125 3.67 -16.09 30.18
N GLN A 126 4.78 -16.74 30.41
CA GLN A 126 5.41 -17.62 29.42
C GLN A 126 4.45 -18.74 29.02
N PRO A 127 4.21 -18.95 27.71
CA PRO A 127 3.36 -20.03 27.23
C PRO A 127 3.93 -21.39 27.60
N GLY A 128 3.06 -22.33 27.95
CA GLY A 128 3.42 -23.74 28.17
C GLY A 128 3.70 -24.46 26.82
N ALA A 129 4.25 -25.67 26.93
CA ALA A 129 4.55 -26.48 25.76
C ALA A 129 3.30 -26.91 24.96
N ASP A 130 2.16 -26.99 25.62
CA ASP A 130 0.88 -27.39 25.02
C ASP A 130 0.05 -26.21 24.54
N ASP A 131 0.51 -24.96 24.73
CA ASP A 131 -0.18 -23.78 24.25
C ASP A 131 -0.03 -23.64 22.72
N PRO A 132 -1.02 -23.01 22.05
CA PRO A 132 -0.96 -22.78 20.63
C PRO A 132 0.35 -22.11 20.19
N LYS A 133 0.90 -22.59 19.09
CA LYS A 133 2.20 -22.11 18.55
C LYS A 133 2.23 -20.59 18.38
N VAL A 134 1.10 -19.97 17.99
CA VAL A 134 0.98 -18.53 17.83
C VAL A 134 1.25 -17.75 19.13
N LEU A 135 0.87 -18.30 20.29
CA LEU A 135 1.17 -17.68 21.59
C LEU A 135 2.66 -17.74 21.91
N GLN A 136 3.33 -18.84 21.56
CA GLN A 136 4.79 -18.97 21.71
C GLN A 136 5.52 -17.94 20.85
N GLN A 137 5.11 -17.80 19.59
CA GLN A 137 5.67 -16.81 18.66
C GLN A 137 5.41 -15.37 19.13
N LEU A 138 4.21 -15.04 19.60
CA LEU A 138 3.91 -13.73 20.18
C LEU A 138 4.78 -13.41 21.38
N PHE A 139 5.03 -14.42 22.25
CA PHE A 139 5.89 -14.25 23.41
C PHE A 139 7.35 -14.02 23.00
N GLU A 140 7.85 -14.71 21.96
CA GLU A 140 9.18 -14.50 21.40
C GLU A 140 9.33 -13.08 20.81
N VAL A 141 8.35 -12.64 20.02
CA VAL A 141 8.32 -11.25 19.49
C VAL A 141 8.36 -10.26 20.64
N PHE A 142 7.50 -10.43 21.66
CA PHE A 142 7.47 -9.55 22.83
C PHE A 142 8.84 -9.45 23.52
N GLY A 143 9.53 -10.59 23.70
CA GLY A 143 10.85 -10.63 24.33
C GLY A 143 11.98 -9.99 23.49
N SER A 144 11.78 -9.85 22.17
CA SER A 144 12.77 -9.30 21.25
C SER A 144 12.60 -7.80 20.97
N ILE A 145 11.49 -7.18 21.41
CA ILE A 145 11.20 -5.76 21.10
C ILE A 145 12.30 -4.83 21.61
N SER A 146 12.76 -3.98 20.72
CA SER A 146 13.75 -2.95 20.98
C SER A 146 13.43 -1.67 20.19
N ALA A 147 14.06 -0.56 20.52
CA ALA A 147 13.90 0.69 19.76
C ALA A 147 14.33 0.56 18.27
N ARG A 148 15.13 -0.46 17.93
CA ARG A 148 15.62 -0.67 16.56
C ARG A 148 14.68 -1.50 15.70
N ASN A 149 13.91 -2.40 16.29
CA ASN A 149 13.04 -3.35 15.57
C ASN A 149 11.55 -3.19 15.90
N VAL A 150 11.14 -2.12 16.58
CA VAL A 150 9.75 -1.92 17.00
C VAL A 150 8.77 -1.96 15.83
N GLN A 151 9.13 -1.41 14.68
CA GLN A 151 8.29 -1.42 13.49
C GLN A 151 8.14 -2.83 12.90
N GLU A 152 9.23 -3.58 12.81
CA GLU A 152 9.24 -4.97 12.38
C GLU A 152 8.41 -5.83 13.33
N SER A 153 8.67 -5.74 14.62
CA SER A 153 7.92 -6.46 15.67
C SER A 153 6.41 -6.15 15.64
N TYR A 154 6.03 -4.91 15.34
CA TYR A 154 4.63 -4.54 15.17
C TYR A 154 3.99 -5.25 13.97
N ASN A 155 4.68 -5.30 12.83
CA ASN A 155 4.20 -6.00 11.64
C ASN A 155 4.08 -7.52 11.89
N ASP A 156 5.05 -8.11 12.59
CA ASP A 156 5.02 -9.53 12.96
C ASP A 156 3.81 -9.85 13.86
N VAL A 157 3.51 -9.00 14.83
CA VAL A 157 2.32 -9.15 15.68
C VAL A 157 1.03 -9.06 14.89
N LEU A 158 0.93 -8.14 13.91
CA LEU A 158 -0.25 -8.04 13.06
C LEU A 158 -0.44 -9.29 12.20
N GLN A 159 0.63 -9.82 11.63
CA GLN A 159 0.59 -11.06 10.85
C GLN A 159 0.16 -12.24 11.73
N LEU A 160 0.77 -12.42 12.89
CA LEU A 160 0.41 -13.49 13.83
C LEU A 160 -1.04 -13.38 14.29
N LYS A 161 -1.56 -12.17 14.48
CA LYS A 161 -2.97 -11.94 14.78
C LYS A 161 -3.89 -12.40 13.64
N GLU A 162 -3.56 -12.10 12.39
CA GLU A 162 -4.33 -12.55 11.22
C GLU A 162 -4.32 -14.07 11.08
N GLU A 163 -3.15 -14.68 11.24
CA GLU A 163 -2.98 -16.15 11.24
C GLU A 163 -3.83 -16.81 12.33
N ALA A 164 -3.78 -16.27 13.56
CA ALA A 164 -4.60 -16.75 14.67
C ALA A 164 -6.10 -16.61 14.36
N THR A 165 -6.53 -15.44 13.88
CA THR A 165 -7.93 -15.19 13.55
C THR A 165 -8.43 -16.18 12.48
N THR A 166 -7.63 -16.44 11.46
CA THR A 166 -7.97 -17.39 10.39
C THR A 166 -8.04 -18.82 10.94
N ALA A 167 -7.08 -19.22 11.75
CA ALA A 167 -7.05 -20.57 12.35
C ALA A 167 -8.25 -20.81 13.27
N PHE A 168 -8.65 -19.84 14.09
CA PHE A 168 -9.82 -19.95 14.97
C PHE A 168 -11.16 -19.80 14.25
N ALA A 169 -11.21 -19.17 13.07
CA ALA A 169 -12.43 -19.06 12.29
C ALA A 169 -12.72 -20.34 11.46
N LEU A 170 -11.73 -21.19 11.24
CA LEU A 170 -11.82 -22.44 10.49
C LEU A 170 -11.98 -23.69 11.38
N GLY A 171 -11.91 -23.57 12.70
CA GLY A 171 -12.09 -24.61 13.71
C GLY A 171 -13.40 -24.52 14.43
#